data_3c12280bd75d2c27ed1683c93a372182
#
_entry.id   3c12280bd75d2c27ed1683c93a372182
#
_cell.length_a   1.000
_cell.length_b   1.000
_cell.length_c   1.000
_cell.angle_alpha   90.00
_cell.angle_beta   90.00
_cell.angle_gamma   90.00
#
_symmetry.space_group_name_H-M   'P 1'
#
loop_
_entity.id
_entity.type
_entity.pdbx_description
1 polymer ?
#
loop_
_entity_poly.entity_id
_entity_poly.type
_entity_poly.pdbx_seq_one_letter_code
_entity_poly.pdbx_strand_id
1 'polypeptide(L)'
;MAYEPVLIDATLAGLIGGAASEPLAIPCLNRDGDLLSDLVLPLFGSIAGAESIVLSLDHELRVTVAMAEAPHGTAPALQGKDVANPMGMILAVAALLHQAAEAGADGAERRSRAVYESVFGATAAGVRTPDLGGHAGTTEFTDEVISRVRAKLS
;
A
#
# COMPACT_ATOMS: atom_id res chain seq x y z
N MET A 1 -2.88 20.12 -9.89
CA MET A 1 -3.47 19.65 -8.62
C MET A 1 -4.21 20.84 -8.01
N ALA A 2 -5.50 20.69 -7.70
CA ALA A 2 -6.25 21.72 -6.99
C ALA A 2 -6.12 21.49 -5.48
N TYR A 3 -5.93 22.58 -4.71
CA TYR A 3 -5.95 22.54 -3.25
C TYR A 3 -7.29 23.06 -2.77
N GLU A 4 -7.99 22.30 -1.95
CA GLU A 4 -9.27 22.66 -1.36
C GLU A 4 -9.21 22.42 0.16
N PRO A 5 -9.34 23.48 0.98
CA PRO A 5 -9.45 23.33 2.42
C PRO A 5 -10.85 22.83 2.78
N VAL A 6 -10.91 21.67 3.43
CA VAL A 6 -12.17 21.04 3.85
C VAL A 6 -12.15 20.68 5.33
N LEU A 7 -13.31 20.64 5.95
CA LEU A 7 -13.47 20.15 7.30
C LEU A 7 -13.34 18.61 7.31
N ILE A 8 -12.82 18.05 8.38
CA ILE A 8 -12.58 16.60 8.51
C ILE A 8 -13.87 15.78 8.38
N ASP A 9 -14.97 16.25 8.91
CA ASP A 9 -16.29 15.61 8.80
C ASP A 9 -16.79 15.58 7.36
N ALA A 10 -16.60 16.65 6.60
CA ALA A 10 -16.94 16.71 5.18
C ALA A 10 -16.05 15.77 4.36
N THR A 11 -14.74 15.66 4.69
CA THR A 11 -13.82 14.73 4.07
C THR A 11 -14.27 13.29 4.30
N LEU A 12 -14.59 12.91 5.54
CA LEU A 12 -15.06 11.58 5.88
C LEU A 12 -16.39 11.23 5.16
N ALA A 13 -17.34 12.17 5.15
CA ALA A 13 -18.62 11.98 4.45
C ALA A 13 -18.40 11.78 2.94
N GLY A 14 -17.50 12.53 2.32
CA GLY A 14 -17.16 12.38 0.91
C GLY A 14 -16.50 11.04 0.58
N LEU A 15 -15.56 10.57 1.41
CA LEU A 15 -14.90 9.29 1.25
C LEU A 15 -15.87 8.10 1.38
N ILE A 16 -16.75 8.13 2.39
CA ILE A 16 -17.79 7.10 2.60
C ILE A 16 -18.82 7.14 1.48
N GLY A 17 -19.19 8.34 1.02
CA GLY A 17 -20.14 8.52 -0.07
C GLY A 17 -19.64 8.12 -1.45
N GLY A 18 -18.36 7.72 -1.59
CA GLY A 18 -17.79 7.29 -2.86
C GLY A 18 -17.64 8.41 -3.90
N ALA A 19 -17.56 9.66 -3.46
CA ALA A 19 -17.48 10.82 -4.34
C ALA A 19 -16.11 11.00 -5.04
N ALA A 20 -15.07 10.31 -4.61
CA ALA A 20 -13.74 10.43 -5.18
C ALA A 20 -13.59 9.52 -6.41
N SER A 21 -13.67 10.10 -7.59
CA SER A 21 -13.34 9.42 -8.87
C SER A 21 -11.92 9.69 -9.34
N GLU A 22 -11.20 10.61 -8.69
CA GLU A 22 -9.84 11.01 -9.04
C GLU A 22 -8.86 10.76 -7.88
N PRO A 23 -7.56 10.64 -8.17
CA PRO A 23 -6.54 10.50 -7.12
C PRO A 23 -6.60 11.67 -6.13
N LEU A 24 -6.65 11.35 -4.85
CA LEU A 24 -6.79 12.29 -3.75
C LEU A 24 -5.57 12.23 -2.83
N ALA A 25 -5.00 13.37 -2.49
CA ALA A 25 -3.99 13.52 -1.44
C ALA A 25 -4.55 14.37 -0.31
N ILE A 26 -4.51 13.85 0.91
CA ILE A 26 -5.08 14.51 2.09
C ILE A 26 -3.95 14.80 3.09
N PRO A 27 -3.39 16.03 3.12
CA PRO A 27 -2.42 16.43 4.14
C PRO A 27 -3.09 16.48 5.51
N CYS A 28 -2.55 15.77 6.48
CA CYS A 28 -3.06 15.70 7.85
C CYS A 28 -1.93 15.89 8.86
N LEU A 29 -2.28 16.36 10.06
CA LEU A 29 -1.41 16.23 11.23
C LEU A 29 -1.41 14.76 11.69
N ASN A 30 -0.36 14.35 12.42
CA ASN A 30 -0.09 12.95 12.77
C ASN A 30 -1.33 12.21 13.29
N ARG A 31 -1.96 12.69 14.37
CA ARG A 31 -3.13 12.05 14.98
C ARG A 31 -4.31 11.90 14.01
N ASP A 32 -4.58 12.95 13.23
CA ASP A 32 -5.72 12.96 12.33
C ASP A 32 -5.44 12.10 11.10
N GLY A 33 -4.18 12.03 10.65
CA GLY A 33 -3.72 11.12 9.60
C GLY A 33 -3.84 9.65 10.00
N ASP A 34 -3.44 9.29 11.23
CA ASP A 34 -3.55 7.93 11.76
C ASP A 34 -5.01 7.48 11.80
N LEU A 35 -5.91 8.33 12.34
CA LEU A 35 -7.34 8.02 12.40
C LEU A 35 -7.96 7.91 11.00
N LEU A 36 -7.58 8.80 10.09
CA LEU A 36 -8.13 8.82 8.74
C LEU A 36 -7.68 7.60 7.93
N SER A 37 -6.41 7.22 8.00
CA SER A 37 -5.88 6.04 7.31
C SER A 37 -6.55 4.75 7.80
N ASP A 38 -6.70 4.58 9.11
CA ASP A 38 -7.37 3.42 9.71
C ASP A 38 -8.85 3.30 9.31
N LEU A 39 -9.51 4.42 9.04
CA LEU A 39 -10.89 4.43 8.55
C LEU A 39 -10.99 4.20 7.04
N VAL A 40 -10.05 4.73 6.28
CA VAL A 40 -10.10 4.71 4.80
C VAL A 40 -9.65 3.37 4.25
N LEU A 41 -8.57 2.78 4.77
CA LEU A 41 -8.04 1.52 4.24
C LEU A 41 -9.06 0.38 4.19
N PRO A 42 -9.89 0.13 5.22
CA PRO A 42 -10.95 -0.87 5.14
C PRO A 42 -12.02 -0.59 4.08
N LEU A 43 -12.27 0.68 3.72
CA LEU A 43 -13.21 1.03 2.65
C LEU A 43 -12.72 0.55 1.27
N PHE A 44 -11.41 0.41 1.11
CA PHE A 44 -10.79 -0.15 -0.10
C PHE A 44 -10.56 -1.66 -0.03
N GLY A 45 -11.08 -2.32 0.99
CA GLY A 45 -11.13 -3.77 1.12
C GLY A 45 -10.33 -4.34 2.28
N SER A 46 -9.11 -3.91 2.49
CA SER A 46 -8.25 -4.41 3.58
C SER A 46 -7.19 -3.39 3.98
N ILE A 47 -6.86 -3.33 5.26
CA ILE A 47 -5.71 -2.58 5.78
C ILE A 47 -4.38 -3.05 5.15
N ALA A 48 -4.30 -4.30 4.70
CA ALA A 48 -3.13 -4.82 4.01
C ALA A 48 -3.01 -4.35 2.54
N GLY A 49 -4.00 -3.62 2.01
CA GLY A 49 -4.00 -3.10 0.64
C GLY A 49 -3.17 -1.84 0.42
N ALA A 50 -2.41 -1.40 1.42
CA ALA A 50 -1.55 -0.21 1.36
C ALA A 50 -0.22 -0.47 2.06
N GLU A 51 0.70 0.47 1.89
CA GLU A 51 1.96 0.58 2.64
C GLU A 51 2.01 1.89 3.42
N SER A 52 2.85 1.94 4.43
CA SER A 52 3.21 3.16 5.16
C SER A 52 4.66 3.54 4.86
N ILE A 53 4.90 4.81 4.56
CA ILE A 53 6.24 5.33 4.30
C ILE A 53 6.52 6.50 5.23
N VAL A 54 7.66 6.46 5.92
CA VAL A 54 8.20 7.55 6.70
C VAL A 54 9.44 8.09 6.01
N LEU A 55 9.46 9.39 5.74
CA LEU A 55 10.54 10.07 5.04
C LEU A 55 11.23 11.08 5.98
N SER A 56 12.56 11.05 6.03
CA SER A 56 13.36 12.12 6.59
C SER A 56 13.81 13.05 5.47
N LEU A 57 13.64 14.34 5.65
CA LEU A 57 13.93 15.35 4.64
C LEU A 57 15.05 16.29 5.12
N ASP A 58 15.88 16.75 4.20
CA ASP A 58 16.82 17.85 4.46
C ASP A 58 16.13 19.23 4.34
N HIS A 59 16.90 20.29 4.49
CA HIS A 59 16.41 21.69 4.41
C HIS A 59 15.91 22.07 3.01
N GLU A 60 16.27 21.29 1.98
CA GLU A 60 15.82 21.49 0.60
C GLU A 60 14.69 20.54 0.23
N LEU A 61 14.08 19.87 1.23
CA LEU A 61 13.01 18.88 1.08
C LEU A 61 13.41 17.64 0.27
N ARG A 62 14.70 17.31 0.21
CA ARG A 62 15.16 16.07 -0.42
C ARG A 62 15.11 14.93 0.59
N VAL A 63 14.67 13.77 0.15
CA VAL A 63 14.64 12.57 0.98
C VAL A 63 16.06 12.12 1.32
N THR A 64 16.37 12.03 2.61
CA THR A 64 17.67 11.56 3.13
C THR A 64 17.60 10.14 3.66
N VAL A 65 16.43 9.77 4.22
CA VAL A 65 16.14 8.42 4.69
C VAL A 65 14.69 8.10 4.36
N ALA A 66 14.44 6.89 3.89
CA ALA A 66 13.10 6.34 3.70
C ALA A 66 12.98 5.03 4.49
N MET A 67 11.88 4.89 5.21
CA MET A 67 11.47 3.65 5.85
C MET A 67 10.07 3.31 5.34
N ALA A 68 9.84 2.05 4.98
CA ALA A 68 8.51 1.57 4.62
C ALA A 68 8.14 0.36 5.46
N GLU A 69 6.87 0.26 5.81
CA GLU A 69 6.33 -0.83 6.61
C GLU A 69 4.90 -1.19 6.16
N ALA A 70 4.44 -2.36 6.54
CA ALA A 70 3.03 -2.69 6.44
C ALA A 70 2.25 -1.92 7.50
N PRO A 71 1.09 -1.32 7.19
CA PRO A 71 0.33 -0.49 8.13
C PRO A 71 -0.43 -1.30 9.20
N HIS A 72 -0.21 -2.61 9.26
CA HIS A 72 -0.88 -3.51 10.20
C HIS A 72 0.08 -4.05 11.25
N GLY A 73 -0.46 -4.50 12.40
CA GLY A 73 0.30 -5.14 13.47
C GLY A 73 0.69 -6.60 13.16
N THR A 74 1.25 -7.28 14.16
CA THR A 74 1.80 -8.65 14.05
C THR A 74 0.75 -9.75 14.02
N ALA A 75 -0.51 -9.47 14.38
CA ALA A 75 -1.64 -10.40 14.39
C ALA A 75 -1.28 -11.81 14.93
N PRO A 76 -0.86 -11.96 16.21
CA PRO A 76 -0.34 -13.23 16.74
C PRO A 76 -1.33 -14.41 16.60
N ALA A 77 -2.64 -14.10 16.55
CA ALA A 77 -3.69 -15.10 16.36
C ALA A 77 -3.65 -15.77 14.98
N LEU A 78 -2.97 -15.20 14.00
CA LEU A 78 -2.83 -15.74 12.64
C LEU A 78 -1.54 -16.53 12.43
N GLN A 79 -0.64 -16.51 13.40
CA GLN A 79 0.67 -17.17 13.29
C GLN A 79 0.51 -18.67 12.97
N GLY A 80 1.22 -19.14 11.94
CA GLY A 80 1.25 -20.53 11.52
C GLY A 80 -0.01 -21.03 10.79
N LYS A 81 -0.99 -20.16 10.53
CA LYS A 81 -2.26 -20.57 9.88
C LYS A 81 -2.26 -20.39 8.36
N ASP A 82 -1.25 -19.77 7.79
CA ASP A 82 -1.15 -19.46 6.34
C ASP A 82 -2.35 -18.68 5.77
N VAL A 83 -2.92 -17.75 6.56
CA VAL A 83 -4.12 -16.98 6.18
C VAL A 83 -3.89 -15.46 6.17
N ALA A 84 -2.76 -14.98 6.69
CA ALA A 84 -2.45 -13.57 6.73
C ALA A 84 -2.22 -13.01 5.32
N ASN A 85 -2.75 -11.81 5.06
CA ASN A 85 -2.52 -11.12 3.79
C ASN A 85 -1.10 -10.51 3.75
N PRO A 86 -0.23 -10.91 2.82
CA PRO A 86 1.13 -10.40 2.75
C PRO A 86 1.26 -9.09 1.95
N MET A 87 0.19 -8.57 1.37
CA MET A 87 0.21 -7.42 0.45
C MET A 87 0.93 -6.22 1.06
N GLY A 88 0.58 -5.81 2.28
CA GLY A 88 1.13 -4.62 2.90
C GLY A 88 2.66 -4.64 2.96
N MET A 89 3.27 -5.77 3.34
CA MET A 89 4.72 -5.90 3.37
C MET A 89 5.34 -5.96 1.97
N ILE A 90 4.69 -6.61 1.01
CA ILE A 90 5.15 -6.66 -0.39
C ILE A 90 5.11 -5.25 -1.00
N LEU A 91 4.04 -4.49 -0.76
CA LEU A 91 3.90 -3.11 -1.22
C LEU A 91 4.93 -2.18 -0.57
N ALA A 92 5.23 -2.37 0.73
CA ALA A 92 6.28 -1.62 1.42
C ALA A 92 7.65 -1.80 0.74
N VAL A 93 8.00 -3.02 0.31
CA VAL A 93 9.21 -3.27 -0.47
C VAL A 93 9.17 -2.56 -1.83
N ALA A 94 8.02 -2.57 -2.51
CA ALA A 94 7.85 -1.86 -3.77
C ALA A 94 8.03 -0.34 -3.62
N ALA A 95 7.52 0.22 -2.52
CA ALA A 95 7.69 1.64 -2.19
C ALA A 95 9.16 2.00 -1.94
N LEU A 96 9.93 1.16 -1.24
CA LEU A 96 11.38 1.37 -1.07
C LEU A 96 12.14 1.28 -2.39
N LEU A 97 11.73 0.38 -3.30
CA LEU A 97 12.31 0.33 -4.65
C LEU A 97 12.02 1.62 -5.43
N HIS A 98 10.84 2.21 -5.27
CA HIS A 98 10.51 3.50 -5.86
C HIS A 98 11.40 4.61 -5.30
N GLN A 99 11.56 4.69 -3.97
CA GLN A 99 12.47 5.65 -3.34
C GLN A 99 13.93 5.46 -3.79
N ALA A 100 14.37 4.22 -3.98
CA ALA A 100 15.69 3.94 -4.52
C ALA A 100 15.84 4.43 -5.98
N ALA A 101 14.78 4.34 -6.79
CA ALA A 101 14.77 4.89 -8.15
C ALA A 101 14.89 6.42 -8.15
N GLU A 102 14.15 7.11 -7.27
CA GLU A 102 14.25 8.57 -7.07
C GLU A 102 15.68 8.98 -6.64
N ALA A 103 16.38 8.12 -5.90
CA ALA A 103 17.78 8.29 -5.53
C ALA A 103 18.77 7.89 -6.65
N GLY A 104 18.29 7.50 -7.83
CA GLY A 104 19.12 7.18 -8.99
C GLY A 104 19.55 5.71 -9.12
N ALA A 105 18.94 4.78 -8.36
CA ALA A 105 19.24 3.36 -8.52
C ALA A 105 18.68 2.81 -9.84
N ASP A 106 19.57 2.34 -10.70
CA ASP A 106 19.22 1.86 -12.04
C ASP A 106 18.26 0.66 -12.00
N GLY A 107 17.22 0.71 -12.82
CA GLY A 107 16.19 -0.32 -12.95
C GLY A 107 15.29 -0.50 -11.72
N ALA A 108 15.42 0.30 -10.67
CA ALA A 108 14.59 0.20 -9.46
C ALA A 108 13.13 0.56 -9.74
N GLU A 109 12.87 1.58 -10.58
CA GLU A 109 11.51 1.96 -10.99
C GLU A 109 10.77 0.81 -11.70
N ARG A 110 11.42 0.15 -12.66
CA ARG A 110 10.84 -1.00 -13.36
C ARG A 110 10.49 -2.13 -12.38
N ARG A 111 11.35 -2.37 -11.38
CA ARG A 111 11.12 -3.41 -10.36
C ARG A 111 9.98 -3.04 -9.42
N SER A 112 9.94 -1.80 -8.94
CA SER A 112 8.84 -1.28 -8.12
C SER A 112 7.51 -1.47 -8.83
N ARG A 113 7.40 -0.95 -10.04
CA ARG A 113 6.20 -1.05 -10.86
C ARG A 113 5.77 -2.50 -11.11
N ALA A 114 6.73 -3.40 -11.39
CA ALA A 114 6.44 -4.81 -11.59
C ALA A 114 5.82 -5.45 -10.34
N VAL A 115 6.26 -5.08 -9.14
CA VAL A 115 5.68 -5.56 -7.88
C VAL A 115 4.27 -5.04 -7.69
N TYR A 116 4.04 -3.72 -7.78
CA TYR A 116 2.69 -3.12 -7.65
C TYR A 116 1.70 -3.77 -8.62
N GLU A 117 2.04 -3.80 -9.90
CA GLU A 117 1.16 -4.39 -10.92
C GLU A 117 0.90 -5.89 -10.70
N SER A 118 1.86 -6.62 -10.13
CA SER A 118 1.70 -8.05 -9.85
C SER A 118 0.78 -8.30 -8.65
N VAL A 119 0.90 -7.52 -7.59
CA VAL A 119 0.04 -7.59 -6.41
C VAL A 119 -1.42 -7.31 -6.78
N PHE A 120 -1.67 -6.17 -7.42
CA PHE A 120 -3.04 -5.81 -7.82
C PHE A 120 -3.57 -6.71 -8.94
N GLY A 121 -2.71 -7.20 -9.84
CA GLY A 121 -3.07 -8.15 -10.88
C GLY A 121 -3.46 -9.53 -10.32
N ALA A 122 -2.79 -10.02 -9.28
CA ALA A 122 -3.18 -11.25 -8.58
C ALA A 122 -4.57 -11.10 -7.94
N THR A 123 -4.77 -9.99 -7.21
CA THR A 123 -6.05 -9.67 -6.57
C THR A 123 -7.19 -9.55 -7.59
N ALA A 124 -6.97 -8.86 -8.70
CA ALA A 124 -7.95 -8.72 -9.78
C ALA A 124 -8.28 -10.05 -10.47
N ALA A 125 -7.30 -10.96 -10.57
CA ALA A 125 -7.49 -12.31 -11.10
C ALA A 125 -8.21 -13.27 -10.14
N GLY A 126 -8.56 -12.81 -8.93
CA GLY A 126 -9.30 -13.60 -7.94
C GLY A 126 -8.43 -14.35 -6.94
N VAL A 127 -7.09 -14.28 -7.05
CA VAL A 127 -6.19 -14.82 -6.02
C VAL A 127 -6.17 -13.82 -4.87
N ARG A 128 -6.96 -14.10 -3.83
CA ARG A 128 -7.23 -13.20 -2.71
C ARG A 128 -7.20 -13.95 -1.40
N THR A 129 -6.65 -13.32 -0.38
CA THR A 129 -6.72 -13.82 0.99
C THR A 129 -8.11 -13.62 1.60
N PRO A 130 -8.44 -14.29 2.75
CA PRO A 130 -9.78 -14.23 3.33
C PRO A 130 -10.28 -12.82 3.70
N ASP A 131 -9.39 -11.92 4.11
CA ASP A 131 -9.72 -10.51 4.40
C ASP A 131 -10.20 -9.72 3.17
N LEU A 132 -9.80 -10.16 1.97
CA LEU A 132 -10.28 -9.64 0.68
C LEU A 132 -11.42 -10.47 0.07
N GLY A 133 -12.04 -11.33 0.87
CA GLY A 133 -13.14 -12.18 0.42
C GLY A 133 -12.72 -13.35 -0.46
N GLY A 134 -11.46 -13.75 -0.42
CA GLY A 134 -10.93 -14.90 -1.15
C GLY A 134 -10.65 -16.11 -0.26
N HIS A 135 -9.93 -17.08 -0.82
CA HIS A 135 -9.57 -18.34 -0.16
C HIS A 135 -8.07 -18.67 -0.24
N ALA A 136 -7.27 -17.83 -0.89
CA ALA A 136 -5.85 -18.07 -1.03
C ALA A 136 -5.13 -17.93 0.32
N GLY A 137 -4.19 -18.83 0.60
CA GLY A 137 -3.28 -18.69 1.72
C GLY A 137 -2.22 -17.63 1.48
N THR A 138 -1.50 -17.26 2.54
CA THR A 138 -0.34 -16.35 2.46
C THR A 138 0.68 -16.84 1.43
N THR A 139 0.98 -18.15 1.47
CA THR A 139 1.94 -18.80 0.56
C THR A 139 1.46 -18.74 -0.88
N GLU A 140 0.22 -19.16 -1.14
CA GLU A 140 -0.36 -19.18 -2.50
C GLU A 140 -0.37 -17.79 -3.13
N PHE A 141 -0.82 -16.78 -2.37
CA PHE A 141 -0.82 -15.40 -2.84
C PHE A 141 0.61 -14.90 -3.16
N THR A 142 1.57 -15.21 -2.29
CA THR A 142 2.97 -14.80 -2.47
C THR A 142 3.58 -15.46 -3.72
N ASP A 143 3.35 -16.76 -3.93
CA ASP A 143 3.85 -17.48 -5.09
C ASP A 143 3.27 -16.95 -6.40
N GLU A 144 1.99 -16.60 -6.42
CA GLU A 144 1.36 -15.95 -7.58
C GLU A 144 2.01 -14.60 -7.89
N VAL A 145 2.23 -13.77 -6.86
CA VAL A 145 2.91 -12.47 -7.04
C VAL A 145 4.33 -12.67 -7.58
N ILE A 146 5.10 -13.61 -7.03
CA ILE A 146 6.45 -13.94 -7.51
C ILE A 146 6.43 -14.35 -8.98
N SER A 147 5.49 -15.21 -9.36
CA SER A 147 5.33 -15.69 -10.75
C SER A 147 5.10 -14.51 -11.71
N ARG A 148 4.19 -13.60 -11.35
CA ARG A 148 3.88 -12.40 -12.15
C ARG A 148 5.06 -11.45 -12.26
N VAL A 149 5.76 -11.19 -11.14
CA VAL A 149 6.96 -10.32 -11.12
C VAL A 149 8.04 -10.88 -12.04
N ARG A 150 8.31 -12.20 -11.97
CA ARG A 150 9.29 -12.84 -12.85
C ARG A 150 8.93 -12.69 -14.32
N ALA A 151 7.66 -12.89 -14.69
CA ALA A 151 7.18 -12.73 -16.06
C ALA A 151 7.31 -11.28 -16.58
N LYS A 152 7.22 -10.27 -15.70
CA LYS A 152 7.35 -8.85 -16.09
C LYS A 152 8.81 -8.39 -16.19
N LEU A 153 9.72 -9.05 -15.50
CA LEU A 153 11.14 -8.69 -15.45
C LEU A 153 12.02 -9.51 -16.42
N SER A 154 11.50 -10.63 -16.90
CA SER A 154 12.13 -11.39 -18.00
C SER A 154 11.97 -10.64 -19.34
#